data_bab6540cb882e9d5eb349743a9d0f0d5
#
_entry.id   bab6540cb882e9d5eb349743a9d0f0d5
#
_cell.length_a   1.000
_cell.length_b   1.000
_cell.length_c   1.000
_cell.angle_alpha   90.00
_cell.angle_beta   90.00
_cell.angle_gamma   90.00
#
_symmetry.space_group_name_H-M   'P 1'
#
loop_
_entity.id
_entity.type
_entity.pdbx_description
1 polymer ?
#
loop_
_entity_poly.entity_id
_entity_poly.type
_entity_poly.pdbx_seq_one_letter_code
_entity_poly.pdbx_strand_id
1 'polypeptide(L)'
;MSDLALSHLSRRDLLKLAAAGAATAAPGLRAALGAGNAADPYAGLKMGMQSYSLRTYDFPTALKHTREQGLKYWESFPKHIPVSTTPKSIAADKALLDDAGIRLMAYGVVDFDPNESEARKKFDFAKAIGLVAFSANPRKDKMTFDLLDKLVAEYDVAIGIHNHGPHARYSKIRDIADVVKDRHPKIGACVDTGHYLRSDEDPVEALEQFKDRLYGVHLKDVRTIKSGDRREKIFTIVGQGDLDLVQCLRVLKRLNYQGCLSLEYEENEKNPLSDIAASLQAVREAAAKLG
;
A
#
# COMPACT_ATOMS: atom_id res chain seq x y z
N MET A 1 -13.69 27.99 -62.43
CA MET A 1 -12.63 29.03 -62.52
C MET A 1 -12.35 29.44 -61.10
N SER A 2 -11.22 29.22 -60.46
CA SER A 2 -9.89 28.76 -60.87
C SER A 2 -9.23 28.04 -59.69
N ASP A 3 -8.68 26.88 -59.99
CA ASP A 3 -7.67 26.22 -59.14
C ASP A 3 -6.47 27.13 -58.98
N LEU A 4 -5.95 27.28 -57.80
CA LEU A 4 -4.64 27.84 -57.57
C LEU A 4 -3.78 26.88 -56.73
N ALA A 5 -2.81 26.38 -57.44
CA ALA A 5 -1.82 25.40 -57.15
C ALA A 5 -1.05 25.63 -55.86
N LEU A 6 -1.00 24.64 -55.02
CA LEU A 6 0.03 24.44 -54.00
C LEU A 6 1.04 23.38 -54.51
N SER A 7 1.92 23.80 -55.42
CA SER A 7 3.08 23.03 -55.83
C SER A 7 4.35 23.85 -55.70
N HIS A 8 5.37 23.26 -55.05
CA HIS A 8 6.76 23.70 -54.96
C HIS A 8 7.16 24.66 -53.81
N LEU A 9 7.04 24.13 -52.60
CA LEU A 9 7.94 24.60 -51.53
C LEU A 9 9.04 23.56 -51.33
N SER A 10 10.30 23.94 -51.55
CA SER A 10 11.44 23.05 -51.33
C SER A 10 11.73 22.87 -49.85
N ARG A 11 12.42 21.77 -49.49
CA ARG A 11 12.84 21.51 -48.09
C ARG A 11 13.67 22.68 -47.50
N ARG A 12 14.32 23.51 -48.35
CA ARG A 12 15.06 24.69 -47.94
C ARG A 12 14.15 25.84 -47.54
N ASP A 13 12.97 25.98 -48.13
CA ASP A 13 12.00 27.04 -47.84
C ASP A 13 11.25 26.77 -46.53
N LEU A 14 11.01 25.48 -46.21
CA LEU A 14 10.49 25.06 -44.91
C LEU A 14 11.46 25.33 -43.74
N LEU A 15 12.77 25.19 -43.99
CA LEU A 15 13.79 25.48 -42.96
C LEU A 15 13.98 27.01 -42.75
N LYS A 16 13.69 27.85 -43.74
CA LYS A 16 13.73 29.31 -43.57
C LYS A 16 12.51 29.87 -42.85
N LEU A 17 11.35 29.23 -42.98
CA LEU A 17 10.14 29.57 -42.19
C LEU A 17 10.26 29.22 -40.72
N ALA A 18 11.03 28.16 -40.39
CA ALA A 18 11.31 27.79 -39.00
C ALA A 18 12.30 28.72 -38.27
N ALA A 19 13.09 29.52 -39.03
CA ALA A 19 14.09 30.42 -38.45
C ALA A 19 13.58 31.86 -38.19
N ALA A 20 12.40 32.25 -38.70
CA ALA A 20 11.85 33.60 -38.56
C ALA A 20 10.79 33.74 -37.44
N GLY A 21 10.47 32.66 -36.70
CA GLY A 21 9.50 32.67 -35.61
C GLY A 21 10.07 32.81 -34.18
N ALA A 22 11.36 33.16 -34.02
CA ALA A 22 12.03 33.15 -32.72
C ALA A 22 12.36 34.55 -32.20
N ALA A 23 11.39 35.46 -32.12
CA ALA A 23 11.59 36.71 -31.37
C ALA A 23 10.24 37.37 -31.04
N THR A 24 9.54 36.89 -30.04
CA THR A 24 8.75 37.66 -29.05
C THR A 24 8.03 36.66 -28.14
N ALA A 25 8.77 35.97 -27.29
CA ALA A 25 8.18 35.23 -26.15
C ALA A 25 8.29 36.15 -24.93
N ALA A 26 7.15 36.53 -24.39
CA ALA A 26 7.03 37.28 -23.14
C ALA A 26 7.74 36.52 -21.97
N PRO A 27 8.30 37.22 -20.94
CA PRO A 27 9.08 36.59 -19.87
C PRO A 27 8.25 35.85 -18.82
N GLY A 28 7.11 35.29 -19.18
CA GLY A 28 6.22 34.59 -18.25
C GLY A 28 6.16 33.06 -18.42
N LEU A 29 6.74 32.47 -19.47
CA LEU A 29 6.51 31.04 -19.78
C LEU A 29 7.75 30.16 -19.61
N ARG A 30 8.80 30.62 -18.91
CA ARG A 30 10.01 29.82 -18.61
C ARG A 30 10.05 29.21 -17.21
N ALA A 31 8.97 29.35 -16.42
CA ALA A 31 8.90 28.78 -15.07
C ALA A 31 8.29 27.36 -15.00
N ALA A 32 8.02 26.69 -16.12
CA ALA A 32 7.32 25.40 -16.15
C ALA A 32 8.17 24.21 -16.64
N LEU A 33 9.50 24.36 -16.82
CA LEU A 33 10.38 23.26 -17.24
C LEU A 33 11.58 23.06 -16.30
N GLY A 34 11.41 23.39 -15.04
CA GLY A 34 12.25 22.93 -13.95
C GLY A 34 11.63 21.69 -13.31
N ALA A 35 11.67 20.54 -13.97
CA ALA A 35 11.53 19.27 -13.28
C ALA A 35 12.80 19.03 -12.45
N GLY A 36 13.01 19.84 -11.42
CA GLY A 36 13.84 19.45 -10.30
C GLY A 36 13.23 18.15 -9.77
N ASN A 37 14.04 17.16 -9.47
CA ASN A 37 13.63 15.96 -8.73
C ASN A 37 12.81 16.43 -7.54
N ALA A 38 11.48 16.41 -7.66
CA ALA A 38 10.62 16.64 -6.52
C ALA A 38 11.02 15.58 -5.49
N ALA A 39 11.50 16.03 -4.33
CA ALA A 39 11.89 15.10 -3.26
C ALA A 39 10.73 14.12 -3.03
N ASP A 40 11.06 12.84 -2.87
CA ASP A 40 10.05 11.82 -2.60
C ASP A 40 9.21 12.23 -1.39
N PRO A 41 7.89 12.44 -1.55
CA PRO A 41 7.04 12.98 -0.50
C PRO A 41 6.89 12.06 0.71
N TYR A 42 7.35 10.81 0.62
CA TYR A 42 7.24 9.80 1.66
C TYR A 42 8.61 9.33 2.20
N ALA A 43 9.67 10.13 1.99
CA ALA A 43 11.02 9.91 2.52
C ALA A 43 11.62 8.52 2.18
N GLY A 44 11.33 7.99 0.99
CA GLY A 44 11.79 6.68 0.51
C GLY A 44 10.87 5.51 0.85
N LEU A 45 9.82 5.73 1.64
CA LEU A 45 8.85 4.69 1.97
C LEU A 45 7.88 4.45 0.80
N LYS A 46 7.58 3.19 0.53
CA LYS A 46 6.65 2.79 -0.53
C LYS A 46 5.20 2.95 -0.06
N MET A 47 4.76 4.21 0.01
CA MET A 47 3.39 4.53 0.40
C MET A 47 2.40 3.99 -0.62
N GLY A 48 1.46 3.18 -0.16
CA GLY A 48 0.45 2.52 -0.97
C GLY A 48 -0.94 2.56 -0.33
N MET A 49 -1.88 1.93 -1.00
CA MET A 49 -3.26 1.79 -0.55
C MET A 49 -3.52 0.34 -0.15
N GLN A 50 -4.00 0.10 1.09
CA GLN A 50 -4.76 -1.11 1.36
C GLN A 50 -6.14 -0.93 0.75
N SER A 51 -6.47 -1.75 -0.22
CA SER A 51 -7.64 -1.53 -1.07
C SER A 51 -8.98 -1.72 -0.35
N TYR A 52 -8.98 -2.28 0.85
CA TYR A 52 -10.15 -2.29 1.72
C TYR A 52 -10.67 -0.90 2.05
N SER A 53 -9.80 0.12 2.05
CA SER A 53 -10.20 1.53 2.16
C SER A 53 -11.18 1.97 1.06
N LEU A 54 -11.15 1.27 -0.08
CA LEU A 54 -11.97 1.54 -1.26
C LEU A 54 -12.97 0.39 -1.55
N ARG A 55 -13.34 -0.38 -0.53
CA ARG A 55 -14.14 -1.62 -0.63
C ARG A 55 -15.53 -1.47 -1.25
N THR A 56 -16.05 -0.24 -1.33
CA THR A 56 -17.34 0.07 -1.96
C THR A 56 -17.25 0.28 -3.47
N TYR A 57 -16.04 0.47 -3.99
CA TYR A 57 -15.77 0.59 -5.43
C TYR A 57 -15.43 -0.76 -6.04
N ASP A 58 -15.61 -0.88 -7.36
CA ASP A 58 -15.04 -2.00 -8.12
C ASP A 58 -13.53 -1.83 -8.31
N PHE A 59 -12.85 -2.90 -8.74
CA PHE A 59 -11.40 -2.91 -8.85
C PHE A 59 -10.83 -1.82 -9.79
N PRO A 60 -11.32 -1.63 -11.03
CA PRO A 60 -10.85 -0.55 -11.90
C PRO A 60 -11.03 0.85 -11.31
N THR A 61 -12.19 1.09 -10.67
CA THR A 61 -12.49 2.38 -10.03
C THR A 61 -11.58 2.61 -8.80
N ALA A 62 -11.34 1.58 -7.99
CA ALA A 62 -10.44 1.66 -6.86
C ALA A 62 -8.98 1.95 -7.29
N LEU A 63 -8.50 1.34 -8.38
CA LEU A 63 -7.20 1.67 -8.97
C LEU A 63 -7.13 3.13 -9.46
N LYS A 64 -8.18 3.59 -10.15
CA LYS A 64 -8.28 4.98 -10.59
C LYS A 64 -8.16 5.95 -9.41
N HIS A 65 -8.93 5.74 -8.35
CA HIS A 65 -8.86 6.59 -7.16
C HIS A 65 -7.50 6.54 -6.47
N THR A 66 -6.87 5.37 -6.39
CA THR A 66 -5.51 5.23 -5.85
C THR A 66 -4.50 6.07 -6.65
N ARG A 67 -4.58 6.01 -7.98
CA ARG A 67 -3.73 6.81 -8.87
C ARG A 67 -3.98 8.33 -8.72
N GLU A 68 -5.25 8.74 -8.61
CA GLU A 68 -5.65 10.13 -8.39
C GLU A 68 -5.12 10.70 -7.07
N GLN A 69 -4.95 9.84 -6.04
CA GLN A 69 -4.27 10.17 -4.78
C GLN A 69 -2.73 10.23 -4.90
N GLY A 70 -2.17 9.97 -6.08
CA GLY A 70 -0.73 10.01 -6.34
C GLY A 70 0.04 8.78 -5.87
N LEU A 71 -0.64 7.68 -5.53
CA LEU A 71 -0.03 6.45 -5.07
C LEU A 71 0.32 5.52 -6.24
N LYS A 72 1.40 4.73 -6.05
CA LYS A 72 1.90 3.76 -7.03
C LYS A 72 1.95 2.33 -6.49
N TYR A 73 1.68 2.13 -5.21
CA TYR A 73 1.76 0.83 -4.56
C TYR A 73 0.39 0.41 -4.05
N TRP A 74 0.16 -0.89 -4.02
CA TRP A 74 -1.13 -1.48 -3.73
C TRP A 74 -0.98 -2.74 -2.89
N GLU A 75 -1.80 -2.85 -1.89
CA GLU A 75 -2.12 -4.10 -1.23
C GLU A 75 -3.56 -4.45 -1.56
N SER A 76 -3.77 -5.60 -2.19
CA SER A 76 -5.11 -5.99 -2.62
C SER A 76 -5.87 -6.75 -1.55
N PHE A 77 -7.04 -6.26 -1.28
CA PHE A 77 -8.07 -6.99 -0.56
C PHE A 77 -8.75 -8.02 -1.50
N PRO A 78 -9.14 -9.23 -0.99
CA PRO A 78 -9.57 -10.35 -1.83
C PRO A 78 -10.78 -10.11 -2.74
N LYS A 79 -11.64 -9.14 -2.44
CA LYS A 79 -12.80 -8.83 -3.29
C LYS A 79 -12.39 -8.06 -4.56
N HIS A 80 -11.33 -7.23 -4.50
CA HIS A 80 -10.86 -6.53 -5.69
C HIS A 80 -10.13 -7.47 -6.65
N ILE A 81 -9.22 -8.31 -6.12
CA ILE A 81 -8.56 -9.35 -6.91
C ILE A 81 -8.86 -10.70 -6.25
N PRO A 82 -9.84 -11.46 -6.72
CA PRO A 82 -10.10 -12.79 -6.16
C PRO A 82 -8.94 -13.76 -6.43
N VAL A 83 -8.66 -14.64 -5.46
CA VAL A 83 -7.66 -15.70 -5.66
C VAL A 83 -8.06 -16.53 -6.88
N SER A 84 -7.21 -16.57 -7.88
CA SER A 84 -7.41 -17.33 -9.11
C SER A 84 -6.12 -18.04 -9.53
N THR A 85 -6.26 -19.23 -10.07
CA THR A 85 -5.14 -19.99 -10.66
C THR A 85 -5.24 -20.02 -12.20
N THR A 86 -6.23 -19.35 -12.78
CA THR A 86 -6.37 -19.33 -14.24
C THR A 86 -5.49 -18.25 -14.86
N PRO A 87 -4.63 -18.60 -15.85
CA PRO A 87 -3.72 -17.63 -16.47
C PRO A 87 -4.45 -16.43 -17.08
N LYS A 88 -5.65 -16.63 -17.63
CA LYS A 88 -6.47 -15.56 -18.22
C LYS A 88 -6.89 -14.52 -17.19
N SER A 89 -7.37 -14.95 -16.01
CA SER A 89 -7.78 -14.03 -14.93
C SER A 89 -6.58 -13.26 -14.41
N ILE A 90 -5.48 -13.94 -14.10
CA ILE A 90 -4.25 -13.32 -13.62
C ILE A 90 -3.70 -12.29 -14.61
N ALA A 91 -3.70 -12.61 -15.90
CA ALA A 91 -3.25 -11.68 -16.95
C ALA A 91 -4.14 -10.44 -17.04
N ALA A 92 -5.47 -10.60 -16.89
CA ALA A 92 -6.40 -9.47 -16.87
C ALA A 92 -6.18 -8.55 -15.67
N ASP A 93 -5.98 -9.10 -14.47
CA ASP A 93 -5.73 -8.33 -13.26
C ASP A 93 -4.38 -7.58 -13.34
N LYS A 94 -3.34 -8.24 -13.87
CA LYS A 94 -2.03 -7.61 -14.12
C LYS A 94 -2.14 -6.47 -15.13
N ALA A 95 -2.90 -6.65 -16.22
CA ALA A 95 -3.10 -5.59 -17.21
C ALA A 95 -3.77 -4.36 -16.61
N LEU A 96 -4.79 -4.52 -15.75
CA LEU A 96 -5.43 -3.40 -15.06
C LEU A 96 -4.47 -2.66 -14.12
N LEU A 97 -3.61 -3.39 -13.40
CA LEU A 97 -2.58 -2.81 -12.54
C LEU A 97 -1.55 -2.03 -13.36
N ASP A 98 -1.07 -2.61 -14.45
CA ASP A 98 -0.07 -2.02 -15.35
C ASP A 98 -0.63 -0.76 -16.04
N ASP A 99 -1.85 -0.80 -16.55
CA ASP A 99 -2.55 0.34 -17.17
C ASP A 99 -2.75 1.50 -16.17
N ALA A 100 -3.01 1.17 -14.91
CA ALA A 100 -3.08 2.15 -13.84
C ALA A 100 -1.71 2.66 -13.39
N GLY A 101 -0.59 2.02 -13.79
CA GLY A 101 0.75 2.31 -13.29
C GLY A 101 0.90 2.00 -11.81
N ILE A 102 0.19 0.98 -11.31
CA ILE A 102 0.15 0.58 -9.90
C ILE A 102 0.85 -0.77 -9.73
N ARG A 103 1.77 -0.84 -8.78
CA ARG A 103 2.47 -2.06 -8.42
C ARG A 103 1.78 -2.77 -7.26
N LEU A 104 1.34 -4.00 -7.48
CA LEU A 104 0.86 -4.88 -6.43
C LEU A 104 2.06 -5.33 -5.57
N MET A 105 2.01 -5.06 -4.27
CA MET A 105 3.09 -5.34 -3.32
C MET A 105 2.72 -6.42 -2.31
N ALA A 106 1.46 -6.44 -1.88
CA ALA A 106 0.94 -7.35 -0.87
C ALA A 106 -0.51 -7.71 -1.16
N TYR A 107 -1.00 -8.70 -0.46
CA TYR A 107 -2.37 -9.22 -0.63
C TYR A 107 -2.91 -9.69 0.72
N GLY A 108 -4.09 -9.21 1.10
CA GLY A 108 -4.72 -9.61 2.35
C GLY A 108 -5.87 -8.70 2.80
N VAL A 109 -6.45 -8.97 3.95
CA VAL A 109 -6.02 -10.02 4.90
C VAL A 109 -6.64 -11.35 4.49
N VAL A 110 -5.84 -12.42 4.50
CA VAL A 110 -6.30 -13.78 4.17
C VAL A 110 -6.11 -14.74 5.33
N ASP A 111 -7.07 -15.65 5.50
CA ASP A 111 -6.95 -16.73 6.47
C ASP A 111 -6.11 -17.89 5.91
N PHE A 112 -5.41 -18.57 6.82
CA PHE A 112 -4.81 -19.88 6.59
C PHE A 112 -5.20 -20.84 7.71
N ASP A 113 -5.47 -22.08 7.33
CA ASP A 113 -5.72 -23.22 8.18
C ASP A 113 -4.90 -24.43 7.69
N PRO A 114 -4.94 -25.63 8.32
CA PRO A 114 -4.13 -26.76 7.90
C PRO A 114 -4.58 -27.43 6.58
N ASN A 115 -5.47 -26.80 5.79
CA ASN A 115 -5.87 -27.31 4.49
C ASN A 115 -4.81 -26.99 3.43
N GLU A 116 -3.93 -27.94 3.15
CA GLU A 116 -2.82 -27.76 2.20
C GLU A 116 -3.31 -27.39 0.79
N SER A 117 -4.41 -27.97 0.32
CA SER A 117 -4.93 -27.66 -1.04
C SER A 117 -5.34 -26.20 -1.17
N GLU A 118 -6.08 -25.66 -0.19
CA GLU A 118 -6.50 -24.26 -0.19
C GLU A 118 -5.33 -23.30 0.06
N ALA A 119 -4.38 -23.68 0.90
CA ALA A 119 -3.16 -22.88 1.09
C ALA A 119 -2.34 -22.83 -0.20
N ARG A 120 -2.11 -23.96 -0.88
CA ARG A 120 -1.38 -24.01 -2.15
C ARG A 120 -2.02 -23.15 -3.24
N LYS A 121 -3.34 -23.16 -3.38
CA LYS A 121 -4.04 -22.27 -4.34
C LYS A 121 -3.68 -20.80 -4.11
N LYS A 122 -3.61 -20.35 -2.86
CA LYS A 122 -3.22 -18.98 -2.53
C LYS A 122 -1.75 -18.71 -2.89
N PHE A 123 -0.84 -19.64 -2.58
CA PHE A 123 0.57 -19.49 -2.92
C PHE A 123 0.84 -19.59 -4.43
N ASP A 124 0.13 -20.47 -5.16
CA ASP A 124 0.17 -20.53 -6.64
C ASP A 124 -0.28 -19.19 -7.25
N PHE A 125 -1.40 -18.64 -6.76
CA PHE A 125 -1.86 -17.32 -7.14
C PHE A 125 -0.81 -16.25 -6.84
N ALA A 126 -0.25 -16.23 -5.63
CA ALA A 126 0.77 -15.27 -5.24
C ALA A 126 1.97 -15.28 -6.19
N LYS A 127 2.47 -16.49 -6.50
CA LYS A 127 3.58 -16.66 -7.45
C LYS A 127 3.24 -16.17 -8.85
N ALA A 128 2.05 -16.51 -9.35
CA ALA A 128 1.61 -16.17 -10.70
C ALA A 128 1.37 -14.66 -10.89
N ILE A 129 0.81 -13.97 -9.88
CA ILE A 129 0.58 -12.52 -9.94
C ILE A 129 1.82 -11.70 -9.55
N GLY A 130 2.82 -12.31 -8.90
CA GLY A 130 4.08 -11.68 -8.53
C GLY A 130 4.07 -11.04 -7.13
N LEU A 131 3.32 -11.59 -6.19
CA LEU A 131 3.31 -11.15 -4.80
C LEU A 131 4.61 -11.53 -4.08
N VAL A 132 5.01 -10.68 -3.13
CA VAL A 132 6.15 -10.94 -2.24
C VAL A 132 5.73 -11.29 -0.81
N ALA A 133 4.53 -10.88 -0.40
CA ALA A 133 4.00 -11.15 0.93
C ALA A 133 2.47 -11.21 0.96
N PHE A 134 1.94 -11.98 1.90
CA PHE A 134 0.56 -11.91 2.35
C PHE A 134 0.46 -11.15 3.67
N SER A 135 -0.58 -10.33 3.82
CA SER A 135 -1.13 -9.98 5.12
C SER A 135 -2.13 -11.05 5.51
N ALA A 136 -1.92 -11.73 6.63
CA ALA A 136 -2.61 -12.98 6.93
C ALA A 136 -3.09 -13.09 8.38
N ASN A 137 -4.13 -13.89 8.58
CA ASN A 137 -4.70 -14.22 9.88
C ASN A 137 -4.73 -15.75 10.06
N PRO A 138 -3.55 -16.43 10.12
CA PRO A 138 -3.48 -17.88 10.20
C PRO A 138 -4.08 -18.39 11.50
N ARG A 139 -4.64 -19.62 11.46
CA ARG A 139 -5.12 -20.29 12.65
C ARG A 139 -3.95 -20.58 13.59
N LYS A 140 -4.12 -20.28 14.90
CA LYS A 140 -3.06 -20.34 15.91
C LYS A 140 -2.86 -21.79 16.41
N ASP A 141 -2.48 -22.70 15.51
CA ASP A 141 -2.18 -24.09 15.82
C ASP A 141 -0.95 -24.60 15.06
N LYS A 142 -0.33 -25.65 15.61
CA LYS A 142 0.91 -26.22 15.09
C LYS A 142 0.80 -26.67 13.63
N MET A 143 -0.31 -27.33 13.25
CA MET A 143 -0.48 -27.89 11.91
C MET A 143 -0.51 -26.79 10.84
N THR A 144 -1.21 -25.69 11.12
CA THR A 144 -1.24 -24.51 10.23
C THR A 144 0.16 -23.94 10.03
N PHE A 145 0.93 -23.76 11.11
CA PHE A 145 2.27 -23.17 11.00
C PHE A 145 3.31 -24.12 10.40
N ASP A 146 3.24 -25.42 10.65
CA ASP A 146 4.10 -26.40 9.98
C ASP A 146 3.86 -26.42 8.46
N LEU A 147 2.60 -26.27 8.03
CA LEU A 147 2.25 -26.11 6.62
C LEU A 147 2.79 -24.79 6.06
N LEU A 148 2.64 -23.67 6.77
CA LEU A 148 3.13 -22.37 6.33
C LEU A 148 4.66 -22.36 6.23
N ASP A 149 5.41 -22.94 7.18
CA ASP A 149 6.86 -23.08 7.11
C ASP A 149 7.31 -23.77 5.80
N LYS A 150 6.61 -24.85 5.42
CA LYS A 150 6.84 -25.56 4.16
C LYS A 150 6.57 -24.66 2.95
N LEU A 151 5.41 -23.99 2.91
CA LEU A 151 4.98 -23.23 1.74
C LEU A 151 5.78 -21.93 1.55
N VAL A 152 6.12 -21.21 2.61
CA VAL A 152 6.96 -20.00 2.47
C VAL A 152 8.36 -20.33 1.96
N ALA A 153 8.90 -21.51 2.33
CA ALA A 153 10.19 -21.98 1.80
C ALA A 153 10.09 -22.40 0.34
N GLU A 154 9.01 -23.07 -0.06
CA GLU A 154 8.79 -23.58 -1.41
C GLU A 154 8.52 -22.44 -2.42
N TYR A 155 7.68 -21.48 -2.06
CA TYR A 155 7.20 -20.44 -2.96
C TYR A 155 8.01 -19.13 -2.89
N ASP A 156 8.82 -18.96 -1.88
CA ASP A 156 9.56 -17.70 -1.60
C ASP A 156 8.64 -16.48 -1.37
N VAL A 157 7.44 -16.71 -0.82
CA VAL A 157 6.43 -15.67 -0.48
C VAL A 157 6.29 -15.61 1.03
N ALA A 158 6.38 -14.41 1.60
CA ALA A 158 6.31 -14.22 3.04
C ALA A 158 4.86 -14.20 3.58
N ILE A 159 4.73 -14.49 4.87
CA ILE A 159 3.50 -14.33 5.65
C ILE A 159 3.75 -13.25 6.69
N GLY A 160 3.05 -12.10 6.57
CA GLY A 160 2.93 -11.11 7.62
C GLY A 160 1.65 -11.36 8.43
N ILE A 161 1.77 -11.82 9.66
CA ILE A 161 0.61 -12.02 10.54
C ILE A 161 0.05 -10.65 10.90
N HIS A 162 -1.21 -10.43 10.54
CA HIS A 162 -1.91 -9.17 10.78
C HIS A 162 -2.57 -9.18 12.15
N ASN A 163 -2.29 -8.16 12.95
CA ASN A 163 -2.98 -7.96 14.22
C ASN A 163 -4.32 -7.25 14.00
N HIS A 164 -5.33 -7.66 14.77
CA HIS A 164 -6.62 -7.01 14.85
C HIS A 164 -6.84 -6.40 16.24
N GLY A 165 -7.98 -5.74 16.43
CA GLY A 165 -8.33 -5.11 17.69
C GLY A 165 -8.58 -6.10 18.84
N PRO A 166 -9.07 -5.62 19.99
CA PRO A 166 -9.27 -6.43 21.18
C PRO A 166 -10.08 -7.70 20.92
N HIS A 167 -9.70 -8.80 21.60
CA HIS A 167 -10.33 -10.12 21.50
C HIS A 167 -10.11 -10.88 20.18
N ALA A 168 -9.38 -10.31 19.23
CA ALA A 168 -8.97 -11.05 18.03
C ALA A 168 -7.88 -12.07 18.34
N ARG A 169 -7.66 -13.00 17.41
CA ARG A 169 -6.64 -14.08 17.52
C ARG A 169 -5.23 -13.54 17.76
N TYR A 170 -4.92 -12.42 17.11
CA TYR A 170 -3.68 -11.67 17.25
C TYR A 170 -4.04 -10.22 17.60
N SER A 171 -4.12 -9.91 18.87
CA SER A 171 -4.48 -8.59 19.35
C SER A 171 -3.34 -7.87 20.07
N LYS A 172 -2.35 -8.62 20.55
CA LYS A 172 -1.20 -8.13 21.28
C LYS A 172 0.09 -8.41 20.52
N ILE A 173 1.12 -7.60 20.74
CA ILE A 173 2.45 -7.79 20.16
C ILE A 173 2.96 -9.19 20.45
N ARG A 174 2.85 -9.65 21.70
CA ARG A 174 3.27 -10.99 22.12
C ARG A 174 2.54 -12.14 21.40
N ASP A 175 1.29 -11.93 20.97
CA ASP A 175 0.54 -12.97 20.27
C ASP A 175 1.20 -13.40 18.95
N ILE A 176 1.85 -12.45 18.28
CA ILE A 176 2.62 -12.68 17.06
C ILE A 176 4.04 -13.11 17.41
N ALA A 177 4.70 -12.42 18.37
CA ALA A 177 6.08 -12.71 18.76
C ALA A 177 6.26 -14.16 19.22
N ASP A 178 5.34 -14.67 20.05
CA ASP A 178 5.38 -16.05 20.56
C ASP A 178 5.22 -17.10 19.44
N VAL A 179 4.47 -16.76 18.41
CA VAL A 179 4.25 -17.69 17.28
C VAL A 179 5.45 -17.71 16.34
N VAL A 180 6.01 -16.54 15.99
CA VAL A 180 7.00 -16.45 14.91
C VAL A 180 8.42 -16.82 15.34
N LYS A 181 8.74 -16.84 16.63
CA LYS A 181 10.12 -17.00 17.14
C LYS A 181 10.82 -18.26 16.61
N ASP A 182 10.08 -19.38 16.52
CA ASP A 182 10.60 -20.70 16.14
C ASP A 182 10.13 -21.13 14.73
N ARG A 183 9.71 -20.16 13.88
CA ARG A 183 9.18 -20.38 12.53
C ARG A 183 10.15 -19.92 11.46
N HIS A 184 9.91 -20.35 10.24
CA HIS A 184 10.68 -19.92 9.08
C HIS A 184 10.84 -18.39 9.05
N PRO A 185 12.01 -17.83 8.73
CA PRO A 185 12.23 -16.38 8.72
C PRO A 185 11.19 -15.57 7.94
N LYS A 186 10.61 -16.14 6.87
CA LYS A 186 9.54 -15.50 6.08
C LYS A 186 8.15 -15.53 6.72
N ILE A 187 8.02 -16.00 7.95
CA ILE A 187 6.82 -15.83 8.76
C ILE A 187 7.10 -14.78 9.81
N GLY A 188 6.38 -13.67 9.76
CA GLY A 188 6.60 -12.51 10.62
C GLY A 188 5.32 -11.70 10.81
N ALA A 189 5.42 -10.39 10.91
CA ALA A 189 4.31 -9.49 11.20
C ALA A 189 3.90 -8.63 10.00
N CYS A 190 2.60 -8.38 9.90
CA CYS A 190 2.00 -7.23 9.27
C CYS A 190 1.45 -6.36 10.39
N VAL A 191 2.13 -5.26 10.72
CA VAL A 191 1.77 -4.37 11.83
C VAL A 191 0.65 -3.43 11.39
N ASP A 192 -0.56 -3.63 11.94
CA ASP A 192 -1.63 -2.64 11.84
C ASP A 192 -1.56 -1.70 13.04
N THR A 193 -1.23 -0.43 12.78
CA THR A 193 -0.99 0.56 13.82
C THR A 193 -2.27 0.91 14.60
N GLY A 194 -3.40 1.04 13.91
CA GLY A 194 -4.67 1.38 14.55
C GLY A 194 -5.22 0.24 15.41
N HIS A 195 -5.07 -1.00 14.96
CA HIS A 195 -5.53 -2.14 15.74
C HIS A 195 -4.67 -2.38 16.99
N TYR A 196 -3.35 -2.11 16.95
CA TYR A 196 -2.54 -2.12 18.16
C TYR A 196 -2.97 -1.02 19.14
N LEU A 197 -3.16 0.21 18.66
CA LEU A 197 -3.71 1.28 19.49
C LEU A 197 -5.05 0.89 20.13
N ARG A 198 -5.96 0.25 19.39
CA ARG A 198 -7.23 -0.26 19.95
C ARG A 198 -7.03 -1.31 21.04
N SER A 199 -5.94 -2.03 20.99
CA SER A 199 -5.59 -3.10 21.93
C SER A 199 -4.71 -2.60 23.10
N ASP A 200 -4.53 -1.28 23.26
CA ASP A 200 -3.63 -0.67 24.25
C ASP A 200 -2.19 -1.19 24.12
N GLU A 201 -1.71 -1.31 22.88
CA GLU A 201 -0.34 -1.65 22.51
C GLU A 201 0.28 -0.46 21.76
N ASP A 202 1.60 -0.29 21.87
CA ASP A 202 2.32 0.77 21.15
C ASP A 202 2.73 0.25 19.74
N PRO A 203 2.25 0.86 18.64
CA PRO A 203 2.67 0.50 17.30
C PRO A 203 4.16 0.70 17.04
N VAL A 204 4.79 1.67 17.69
CA VAL A 204 6.24 1.93 17.58
C VAL A 204 7.02 0.75 18.17
N GLU A 205 6.61 0.26 19.35
CA GLU A 205 7.19 -0.93 19.97
C GLU A 205 7.00 -2.16 19.06
N ALA A 206 5.83 -2.33 18.46
CA ALA A 206 5.57 -3.42 17.52
C ALA A 206 6.51 -3.38 16.30
N LEU A 207 6.71 -2.21 15.68
CA LEU A 207 7.63 -2.06 14.56
C LEU A 207 9.07 -2.42 14.94
N GLU A 208 9.53 -2.02 16.14
CA GLU A 208 10.86 -2.37 16.66
C GLU A 208 10.98 -3.87 16.96
N GLN A 209 9.95 -4.46 17.57
CA GLN A 209 9.93 -5.88 17.93
C GLN A 209 10.05 -6.77 16.70
N PHE A 210 9.39 -6.39 15.59
CA PHE A 210 9.35 -7.21 14.37
C PHE A 210 10.33 -6.74 13.29
N LYS A 211 11.28 -5.86 13.58
CA LYS A 211 12.20 -5.25 12.61
C LYS A 211 12.80 -6.22 11.59
N ASP A 212 13.18 -7.44 12.01
CA ASP A 212 13.81 -8.45 11.16
C ASP A 212 12.79 -9.36 10.43
N ARG A 213 11.49 -9.19 10.73
CA ARG A 213 10.38 -10.01 10.20
C ARG A 213 9.13 -9.16 9.91
N LEU A 214 9.34 -7.91 9.47
CA LEU A 214 8.27 -6.97 9.14
C LEU A 214 7.91 -7.08 7.65
N TYR A 215 6.81 -7.75 7.34
CA TYR A 215 6.37 -8.04 5.97
C TYR A 215 5.22 -7.19 5.47
N GLY A 216 4.54 -6.47 6.35
CA GLY A 216 3.48 -5.53 6.04
C GLY A 216 3.34 -4.46 7.11
N VAL A 217 2.83 -3.30 6.73
CA VAL A 217 2.39 -2.26 7.67
C VAL A 217 1.09 -1.67 7.14
N HIS A 218 0.02 -1.80 7.93
CA HIS A 218 -1.20 -1.05 7.71
C HIS A 218 -1.15 0.23 8.55
N LEU A 219 -1.07 1.35 7.86
CA LEU A 219 -1.07 2.65 8.49
C LEU A 219 -2.51 3.09 8.72
N LYS A 220 -2.90 3.03 9.97
CA LYS A 220 -4.25 3.29 10.46
C LYS A 220 -4.16 4.08 11.76
N ASP A 221 -5.10 4.96 12.01
CA ASP A 221 -5.10 5.76 13.24
C ASP A 221 -6.43 5.62 13.99
N VAL A 222 -6.38 5.78 15.28
CA VAL A 222 -7.55 5.80 16.15
C VAL A 222 -7.47 6.98 17.09
N ARG A 223 -8.62 7.50 17.47
CA ARG A 223 -8.76 8.55 18.47
C ARG A 223 -9.49 8.02 19.69
N THR A 224 -8.92 8.25 20.87
CA THR A 224 -9.56 7.94 22.13
C THR A 224 -10.56 9.02 22.51
N ILE A 225 -11.83 8.66 22.58
CA ILE A 225 -12.92 9.51 23.07
C ILE A 225 -13.15 9.15 24.55
N LYS A 226 -13.16 10.16 25.41
CA LYS A 226 -13.48 10.00 26.83
C LYS A 226 -14.86 10.58 27.10
N SER A 227 -15.73 9.79 27.74
CA SER A 227 -17.05 10.23 28.21
C SER A 227 -17.24 9.71 29.65
N GLY A 228 -16.97 10.56 30.63
CA GLY A 228 -16.83 10.14 32.03
C GLY A 228 -15.72 9.10 32.19
N ASP A 229 -16.05 7.96 32.82
CA ASP A 229 -15.11 6.84 33.01
C ASP A 229 -14.98 5.91 31.78
N ARG A 230 -15.79 6.13 30.75
CA ARG A 230 -15.73 5.33 29.52
C ARG A 230 -14.66 5.87 28.58
N ARG A 231 -13.89 4.93 28.01
CA ARG A 231 -12.96 5.19 26.91
C ARG A 231 -13.39 4.37 25.72
N GLU A 232 -13.59 5.04 24.59
CA GLU A 232 -13.88 4.43 23.33
C GLU A 232 -12.79 4.80 22.32
N LYS A 233 -12.32 3.84 21.54
CA LYS A 233 -11.32 4.06 20.49
C LYS A 233 -11.98 3.87 19.14
N ILE A 234 -12.11 4.96 18.41
CA ILE A 234 -12.69 4.99 17.07
C ILE A 234 -11.60 5.22 16.02
N PHE A 235 -11.75 4.62 14.86
CA PHE A 235 -10.89 4.92 13.72
C PHE A 235 -11.03 6.39 13.31
N THR A 236 -9.96 6.96 12.77
CA THR A 236 -9.95 8.35 12.34
C THR A 236 -8.97 8.55 11.18
N ILE A 237 -8.95 9.75 10.63
CA ILE A 237 -7.95 10.18 9.63
C ILE A 237 -6.57 10.07 10.25
N VAL A 238 -5.61 9.46 9.54
CA VAL A 238 -4.22 9.33 10.01
C VAL A 238 -3.63 10.70 10.30
N GLY A 239 -3.02 10.84 11.48
CA GLY A 239 -2.47 12.08 12.00
C GLY A 239 -3.47 12.94 12.79
N GLN A 240 -4.72 12.49 12.93
CA GLN A 240 -5.74 13.15 13.76
C GLN A 240 -6.12 12.33 15.02
N GLY A 241 -5.43 11.22 15.24
CA GLY A 241 -5.64 10.31 16.36
C GLY A 241 -4.49 10.26 17.33
N ASP A 242 -4.32 9.10 17.93
CA ASP A 242 -3.37 8.84 19.01
C ASP A 242 -2.03 8.28 18.48
N LEU A 243 -1.89 8.05 17.15
CA LEU A 243 -0.69 7.50 16.54
C LEU A 243 0.47 8.50 16.56
N ASP A 244 1.61 8.12 17.14
CA ASP A 244 2.86 8.85 16.90
C ASP A 244 3.36 8.56 15.46
N LEU A 245 2.72 9.22 14.50
CA LEU A 245 2.98 9.04 13.09
C LEU A 245 4.45 9.32 12.73
N VAL A 246 5.03 10.39 13.31
CA VAL A 246 6.42 10.77 13.00
C VAL A 246 7.38 9.70 13.48
N GLN A 247 7.17 9.14 14.68
CA GLN A 247 8.04 8.10 15.22
C GLN A 247 7.88 6.78 14.44
N CYS A 248 6.66 6.40 14.08
CA CYS A 248 6.43 5.23 13.21
C CYS A 248 7.21 5.36 11.88
N LEU A 249 7.10 6.49 11.19
CA LEU A 249 7.82 6.71 9.92
C LEU A 249 9.33 6.74 10.13
N ARG A 250 9.82 7.30 11.25
CA ARG A 250 11.25 7.32 11.60
C ARG A 250 11.80 5.91 11.79
N VAL A 251 11.07 5.05 12.50
CA VAL A 251 11.45 3.65 12.66
C VAL A 251 11.47 2.94 11.31
N LEU A 252 10.44 3.05 10.50
CA LEU A 252 10.38 2.43 9.17
C LEU A 252 11.53 2.90 8.25
N LYS A 253 11.84 4.20 8.25
CA LYS A 253 12.99 4.76 7.51
C LYS A 253 14.31 4.18 8.00
N ARG A 254 14.54 4.14 9.31
CA ARG A 254 15.74 3.57 9.94
C ARG A 254 15.92 2.08 9.62
N LEU A 255 14.83 1.33 9.59
CA LEU A 255 14.80 -0.09 9.22
C LEU A 255 14.97 -0.30 7.70
N ASN A 256 15.01 0.75 6.90
CA ASN A 256 14.97 0.67 5.44
C ASN A 256 13.84 -0.22 4.94
N TYR A 257 12.64 -0.03 5.50
CA TYR A 257 11.48 -0.86 5.19
C TYR A 257 11.15 -0.85 3.71
N GLN A 258 11.09 -2.03 3.10
CA GLN A 258 10.89 -2.20 1.66
C GLN A 258 9.51 -2.75 1.27
N GLY A 259 8.65 -3.06 2.24
CA GLY A 259 7.27 -3.47 2.01
C GLY A 259 6.35 -2.30 1.63
N CYS A 260 5.09 -2.61 1.40
CA CYS A 260 4.06 -1.58 1.23
C CYS A 260 3.73 -0.95 2.60
N LEU A 261 3.84 0.37 2.71
CA LEU A 261 3.23 1.11 3.79
C LEU A 261 1.78 1.40 3.36
N SER A 262 0.89 0.49 3.69
CA SER A 262 -0.48 0.46 3.17
C SER A 262 -1.40 1.35 4.00
N LEU A 263 -1.83 2.50 3.47
CA LEU A 263 -2.89 3.28 4.12
C LEU A 263 -4.18 2.46 4.16
N GLU A 264 -4.71 2.24 5.35
CA GLU A 264 -6.00 1.60 5.53
C GLU A 264 -6.96 2.50 6.31
N TYR A 265 -8.02 2.96 5.63
CA TYR A 265 -9.05 3.81 6.18
C TYR A 265 -10.39 3.09 6.19
N GLU A 266 -11.03 3.00 7.36
CA GLU A 266 -12.24 2.19 7.53
C GLU A 266 -13.52 2.99 7.80
N GLU A 267 -13.39 4.27 8.18
CA GLU A 267 -14.54 5.15 8.38
C GLU A 267 -15.08 5.69 7.06
N ASN A 268 -16.28 6.27 7.08
CA ASN A 268 -16.90 6.95 5.95
C ASN A 268 -16.84 6.15 4.64
N GLU A 269 -17.13 4.85 4.71
CA GLU A 269 -16.94 3.89 3.60
C GLU A 269 -17.61 4.29 2.28
N LYS A 270 -18.70 5.09 2.35
CA LYS A 270 -19.43 5.57 1.16
C LYS A 270 -18.74 6.73 0.46
N ASN A 271 -17.92 7.50 1.18
CA ASN A 271 -17.20 8.65 0.62
C ASN A 271 -15.83 8.84 1.31
N PRO A 272 -14.90 7.86 1.17
CA PRO A 272 -13.63 7.87 1.90
C PRO A 272 -12.56 8.79 1.30
N LEU A 273 -12.74 9.31 0.07
CA LEU A 273 -11.65 9.90 -0.72
C LEU A 273 -11.06 11.18 -0.11
N SER A 274 -11.89 12.04 0.51
CA SER A 274 -11.43 13.24 1.19
C SER A 274 -10.57 12.92 2.41
N ASP A 275 -10.98 11.90 3.17
CA ASP A 275 -10.32 11.50 4.40
C ASP A 275 -9.01 10.75 4.11
N ILE A 276 -9.00 9.96 3.03
CA ILE A 276 -7.79 9.34 2.46
C ILE A 276 -6.81 10.45 2.03
N ALA A 277 -7.27 11.48 1.31
CA ALA A 277 -6.42 12.60 0.90
C ALA A 277 -5.82 13.34 2.10
N ALA A 278 -6.62 13.59 3.15
CA ALA A 278 -6.18 14.22 4.39
C ALA A 278 -5.15 13.35 5.13
N SER A 279 -5.37 12.03 5.19
CA SER A 279 -4.42 11.07 5.77
C SER A 279 -3.08 11.09 5.02
N LEU A 280 -3.10 11.04 3.70
CA LEU A 280 -1.88 11.11 2.87
C LEU A 280 -1.14 12.45 3.02
N GLN A 281 -1.87 13.54 3.21
CA GLN A 281 -1.26 14.84 3.50
C GLN A 281 -0.54 14.84 4.84
N ALA A 282 -1.16 14.31 5.89
CA ALA A 282 -0.52 14.17 7.20
C ALA A 282 0.74 13.29 7.14
N VAL A 283 0.71 12.20 6.35
CA VAL A 283 1.90 11.35 6.14
C VAL A 283 3.02 12.13 5.45
N ARG A 284 2.73 12.92 4.41
CA ARG A 284 3.73 13.78 3.74
C ARG A 284 4.35 14.79 4.69
N GLU A 285 3.53 15.46 5.51
CA GLU A 285 3.99 16.42 6.51
C GLU A 285 4.84 15.77 7.60
N ALA A 286 4.48 14.56 8.03
CA ALA A 286 5.29 13.79 8.98
C ALA A 286 6.61 13.30 8.35
N ALA A 287 6.59 12.84 7.10
CA ALA A 287 7.77 12.42 6.36
C ALA A 287 8.78 13.57 6.16
N ALA A 288 8.29 14.77 5.90
CA ALA A 288 9.13 15.98 5.77
C ALA A 288 9.91 16.30 7.08
N LYS A 289 9.45 15.82 8.23
CA LYS A 289 10.14 16.02 9.53
C LYS A 289 11.24 14.97 9.79
N LEU A 290 11.46 14.05 8.87
CA LEU A 290 12.46 12.99 9.05
C LEU A 290 13.87 13.42 8.59
N GLY A 291 13.99 14.53 7.93
CA GLY A 291 15.27 15.08 7.43
C GLY A 291 15.70 14.46 6.12
#